data_12c729ab03a0e952b6f58767df8e7f42
#
_entry.id   12c729ab03a0e952b6f58767df8e7f42
#
_cell.length_a   1.000
_cell.length_b   1.000
_cell.length_c   1.000
_cell.angle_alpha   90.00
_cell.angle_beta   90.00
_cell.angle_gamma   90.00
#
_symmetry.space_group_name_H-M   'P 1'
#
loop_
_entity.id
_entity.type
_entity.pdbx_description
1 polymer ?
#
loop_
_entity_poly.entity_id
_entity_poly.type
_entity_poly.pdbx_seq_one_letter_code
_entity_poly.pdbx_strand_id
1 'polypeptide(L)'
;MSVIDVDSALRWARLDPGKTLARRTDEDLPFLSDAAEAGYELLLDTCVYIDGMQGRSPDAVADLLDIRQVNHSTVAIQELMHTVGVLDPGHPGTRGAIGQIKTTIAAMPEHRIFTPDADILGRGAMLSGILCRIQGYHQDARLKALHDCVLFLQAQKLGLTVLTANVRDFDYLLQLMPTSRVLLYRAVA
;
A
#
# COMPACT_ATOMS: atom_id res chain seq x y z
N MET A 1 -16.27 25.14 3.36
CA MET A 1 -15.40 24.21 4.12
C MET A 1 -14.14 24.02 3.32
N SER A 2 -12.96 24.07 3.97
CA SER A 2 -11.68 23.78 3.26
C SER A 2 -11.67 22.33 2.79
N VAL A 3 -11.13 22.09 1.59
CA VAL A 3 -10.99 20.76 0.99
C VAL A 3 -10.02 19.87 1.79
N ILE A 4 -9.12 20.51 2.56
CA ILE A 4 -8.16 19.90 3.48
C ILE A 4 -8.12 20.72 4.77
N ASP A 5 -8.09 20.04 5.92
CA ASP A 5 -7.78 20.67 7.21
C ASP A 5 -6.26 20.83 7.37
N VAL A 6 -5.72 21.91 6.81
CA VAL A 6 -4.30 22.20 6.79
C VAL A 6 -3.72 22.31 8.21
N ASP A 7 -4.41 22.98 9.14
CA ASP A 7 -3.95 23.16 10.52
C ASP A 7 -3.82 21.82 11.24
N SER A 8 -4.78 20.93 11.05
CA SER A 8 -4.70 19.56 11.58
C SER A 8 -3.56 18.76 10.96
N ALA A 9 -3.36 18.86 9.64
CA ALA A 9 -2.26 18.18 8.95
C ALA A 9 -0.90 18.70 9.42
N LEU A 10 -0.73 20.02 9.56
CA LEU A 10 0.52 20.64 10.00
C LEU A 10 0.93 20.28 11.43
N ARG A 11 0.01 19.84 12.30
CA ARG A 11 0.39 19.28 13.61
C ARG A 11 1.31 18.07 13.51
N TRP A 12 1.19 17.29 12.43
CA TRP A 12 2.08 16.15 12.18
C TRP A 12 3.53 16.56 11.86
N ALA A 13 3.77 17.80 11.40
CA ALA A 13 5.13 18.27 11.13
C ALA A 13 6.06 18.19 12.35
N ARG A 14 5.49 18.15 13.56
CA ARG A 14 6.21 18.00 14.83
C ARG A 14 6.55 16.55 15.16
N LEU A 15 6.05 15.59 14.38
CA LEU A 15 6.34 14.18 14.61
C LEU A 15 7.82 13.93 14.33
N ASP A 16 8.56 13.71 15.41
CA ASP A 16 9.99 13.43 15.38
C ASP A 16 10.34 12.46 16.52
N PRO A 17 10.58 11.18 16.23
CA PRO A 17 10.98 10.22 17.24
C PRO A 17 12.42 10.47 17.76
N GLY A 18 13.13 11.48 17.24
CA GLY A 18 14.50 11.82 17.63
C GLY A 18 15.55 10.78 17.18
N LYS A 19 15.15 9.80 16.40
CA LYS A 19 16.01 8.75 15.86
C LYS A 19 15.39 8.10 14.63
N THR A 20 16.21 7.47 13.80
CA THR A 20 15.77 6.56 12.75
C THR A 20 14.99 5.39 13.36
N LEU A 21 13.85 5.05 12.76
CA LEU A 21 13.06 3.91 13.20
C LEU A 21 13.78 2.62 12.82
N ALA A 22 13.90 1.71 13.79
CA ALA A 22 14.35 0.35 13.52
C ALA A 22 13.15 -0.52 13.14
N ARG A 23 13.36 -1.45 12.20
CA ARG A 23 12.35 -2.46 11.89
C ARG A 23 12.14 -3.35 13.11
N ARG A 24 10.87 -3.59 13.48
CA ARG A 24 10.48 -4.54 14.53
C ARG A 24 10.73 -5.99 14.08
N THR A 25 10.77 -6.90 15.03
CA THR A 25 10.86 -8.34 14.73
C THR A 25 9.57 -8.84 14.09
N ASP A 26 9.61 -9.99 13.41
CA ASP A 26 8.42 -10.51 12.73
C ASP A 26 7.31 -10.88 13.73
N GLU A 27 7.69 -11.28 14.95
CA GLU A 27 6.76 -11.63 16.03
C GLU A 27 5.95 -10.42 16.53
N ASP A 28 6.48 -9.21 16.36
CA ASP A 28 5.81 -7.95 16.73
C ASP A 28 4.96 -7.36 15.59
N LEU A 29 4.91 -8.04 14.45
CA LEU A 29 4.27 -7.54 13.23
C LEU A 29 3.01 -8.34 12.91
N PRO A 30 1.98 -7.69 12.33
CA PRO A 30 0.71 -8.31 11.99
C PRO A 30 0.81 -9.13 10.70
N PHE A 31 1.58 -10.21 10.73
CA PHE A 31 1.63 -11.14 9.62
C PHE A 31 0.35 -11.94 9.50
N LEU A 32 -0.02 -12.26 8.26
CA LEU A 32 -1.10 -13.19 7.96
C LEU A 32 -0.73 -14.56 8.56
N SER A 33 -1.69 -15.15 9.31
CA SER A 33 -1.58 -16.53 9.78
C SER A 33 -1.85 -17.52 8.64
N ASP A 34 -1.44 -18.78 8.82
CA ASP A 34 -1.67 -19.84 7.83
C ASP A 34 -3.19 -20.16 7.66
N ALA A 35 -4.00 -19.80 8.64
CA ALA A 35 -5.46 -19.92 8.56
C ALA A 35 -6.07 -18.56 8.19
N ALA A 36 -6.75 -18.49 7.05
CA ALA A 36 -7.49 -17.30 6.65
C ALA A 36 -8.66 -17.06 7.59
N GLU A 37 -8.75 -15.85 8.16
CA GLU A 37 -9.80 -15.48 9.11
C GLU A 37 -10.69 -14.38 8.55
N ALA A 38 -11.99 -14.43 8.88
CA ALA A 38 -12.92 -13.33 8.64
C ALA A 38 -12.43 -12.06 9.37
N GLY A 39 -12.75 -10.89 8.85
CA GLY A 39 -12.33 -9.63 9.46
C GLY A 39 -12.71 -8.42 8.63
N TYR A 40 -12.04 -7.31 8.88
CA TYR A 40 -12.27 -6.09 8.12
C TYR A 40 -11.96 -6.27 6.63
N GLU A 41 -12.69 -5.54 5.79
CA GLU A 41 -12.45 -5.50 4.35
C GLU A 41 -11.01 -5.07 4.04
N LEU A 42 -10.49 -5.53 2.92
CA LEU A 42 -9.12 -5.30 2.50
C LEU A 42 -9.02 -4.12 1.53
N LEU A 43 -7.92 -3.38 1.61
CA LEU A 43 -7.42 -2.51 0.56
C LEU A 43 -6.07 -3.08 0.10
N LEU A 44 -5.96 -3.44 -1.17
CA LEU A 44 -4.76 -4.09 -1.66
C LEU A 44 -3.67 -3.10 -2.06
N ASP A 45 -2.45 -3.35 -1.58
CA ASP A 45 -1.24 -2.71 -2.09
C ASP A 45 -0.89 -3.26 -3.48
N THR A 46 -0.17 -2.49 -4.27
CA THR A 46 0.24 -2.83 -5.64
C THR A 46 1.04 -4.14 -5.70
N CYS A 47 1.85 -4.43 -4.69
CA CYS A 47 2.61 -5.68 -4.62
C CYS A 47 1.72 -6.93 -4.63
N VAL A 48 0.51 -6.86 -4.06
CA VAL A 48 -0.43 -8.01 -4.05
C VAL A 48 -0.83 -8.41 -5.47
N TYR A 49 -1.12 -7.44 -6.33
CA TYR A 49 -1.44 -7.71 -7.74
C TYR A 49 -0.24 -8.25 -8.49
N ILE A 50 0.95 -7.66 -8.26
CA ILE A 50 2.18 -8.08 -8.94
C ILE A 50 2.53 -9.52 -8.53
N ASP A 51 2.47 -9.85 -7.24
CA ASP A 51 2.74 -11.19 -6.74
C ASP A 51 1.73 -12.21 -7.29
N GLY A 52 0.44 -11.84 -7.36
CA GLY A 52 -0.59 -12.67 -7.98
C GLY A 52 -0.31 -12.94 -9.47
N MET A 53 0.03 -11.91 -10.25
CA MET A 53 0.36 -12.05 -11.68
C MET A 53 1.63 -12.89 -11.90
N GLN A 54 2.56 -12.89 -10.95
CA GLN A 54 3.82 -13.62 -11.03
C GLN A 54 3.79 -15.00 -10.35
N GLY A 55 2.63 -15.42 -9.81
CA GLY A 55 2.49 -16.68 -9.10
C GLY A 55 3.28 -16.76 -7.79
N ARG A 56 3.54 -15.59 -7.16
CA ARG A 56 4.30 -15.49 -5.91
C ARG A 56 3.44 -15.26 -4.68
N SER A 57 2.11 -15.19 -4.84
CA SER A 57 1.20 -15.10 -3.70
C SER A 57 1.17 -16.43 -2.95
N PRO A 58 1.36 -16.45 -1.62
CA PRO A 58 1.14 -17.66 -0.84
C PRO A 58 -0.34 -18.06 -0.83
N ASP A 59 -0.63 -19.35 -0.63
CA ASP A 59 -2.00 -19.88 -0.60
C ASP A 59 -2.86 -19.14 0.44
N ALA A 60 -2.32 -18.84 1.60
CA ALA A 60 -3.01 -18.08 2.65
C ALA A 60 -3.50 -16.69 2.18
N VAL A 61 -2.81 -16.06 1.22
CA VAL A 61 -3.29 -14.80 0.61
C VAL A 61 -4.46 -15.08 -0.31
N ALA A 62 -4.41 -16.14 -1.13
CA ALA A 62 -5.54 -16.51 -1.99
C ALA A 62 -6.79 -16.83 -1.17
N ASP A 63 -6.66 -17.66 -0.14
CA ASP A 63 -7.74 -18.00 0.80
C ASP A 63 -8.32 -16.75 1.48
N LEU A 64 -7.46 -15.80 1.87
CA LEU A 64 -7.91 -14.54 2.48
C LEU A 64 -8.72 -13.68 1.49
N LEU A 65 -8.30 -13.59 0.23
CA LEU A 65 -8.99 -12.84 -0.81
C LEU A 65 -10.36 -13.44 -1.15
N ASP A 66 -10.54 -14.76 -0.96
CA ASP A 66 -11.82 -15.45 -1.18
C ASP A 66 -12.83 -15.17 -0.06
N ILE A 67 -12.37 -14.97 1.18
CA ILE A 67 -13.27 -14.80 2.35
C ILE A 67 -13.46 -13.35 2.78
N ARG A 68 -12.54 -12.43 2.47
CA ARG A 68 -12.67 -11.01 2.79
C ARG A 68 -12.98 -10.18 1.57
N GLN A 69 -13.85 -9.22 1.77
CA GLN A 69 -14.19 -8.26 0.72
C GLN A 69 -12.97 -7.43 0.33
N VAL A 70 -12.67 -7.41 -0.97
CA VAL A 70 -11.52 -6.72 -1.55
C VAL A 70 -11.95 -5.36 -2.10
N ASN A 71 -11.17 -4.34 -1.78
CA ASN A 71 -11.28 -2.99 -2.32
C ASN A 71 -9.96 -2.59 -3.00
N HIS A 72 -10.06 -1.66 -3.93
CA HIS A 72 -8.97 -1.22 -4.78
C HIS A 72 -8.76 0.29 -4.60
N SER A 73 -7.51 0.74 -4.73
CA SER A 73 -7.17 2.16 -4.74
C SER A 73 -6.79 2.61 -6.15
N THR A 74 -7.21 3.81 -6.53
CA THR A 74 -6.69 4.43 -7.76
C THR A 74 -5.18 4.67 -7.68
N VAL A 75 -4.58 4.71 -6.49
CA VAL A 75 -3.10 4.73 -6.31
C VAL A 75 -2.47 3.45 -6.85
N ALA A 76 -3.03 2.28 -6.50
CA ALA A 76 -2.52 1.00 -7.02
C ALA A 76 -2.70 0.91 -8.55
N ILE A 77 -3.84 1.39 -9.08
CA ILE A 77 -4.04 1.47 -10.53
C ILE A 77 -2.99 2.38 -11.18
N GLN A 78 -2.70 3.53 -10.57
CA GLN A 78 -1.66 4.45 -11.06
C GLN A 78 -0.29 3.77 -11.11
N GLU A 79 0.11 3.01 -10.09
CA GLU A 79 1.38 2.29 -10.05
C GLU A 79 1.44 1.16 -11.09
N LEU A 80 0.35 0.41 -11.27
CA LEU A 80 0.25 -0.60 -12.33
C LEU A 80 0.38 0.03 -13.71
N MET A 81 -0.27 1.17 -13.95
CA MET A 81 -0.14 1.90 -15.22
C MET A 81 1.24 2.51 -15.41
N HIS A 82 1.89 2.99 -14.33
CA HIS A 82 3.28 3.42 -14.37
C HIS A 82 4.21 2.27 -14.78
N THR A 83 4.00 1.08 -14.24
CA THR A 83 4.73 -0.13 -14.64
C THR A 83 4.63 -0.38 -16.13
N VAL A 84 3.42 -0.27 -16.72
CA VAL A 84 3.25 -0.39 -18.19
C VAL A 84 4.10 0.63 -18.93
N GLY A 85 4.16 1.88 -18.43
CA GLY A 85 4.90 2.97 -19.07
C GLY A 85 6.43 2.80 -19.07
N VAL A 86 6.98 2.07 -18.11
CA VAL A 86 8.45 1.84 -18.00
C VAL A 86 8.92 0.52 -18.61
N LEU A 87 8.01 -0.36 -19.04
CA LEU A 87 8.38 -1.60 -19.72
C LEU A 87 9.01 -1.29 -21.10
N ASP A 88 10.10 -1.97 -21.40
CA ASP A 88 10.72 -1.90 -22.76
C ASP A 88 9.79 -2.54 -23.80
N PRO A 89 9.27 -1.75 -24.76
CA PRO A 89 8.39 -2.29 -25.81
C PRO A 89 9.03 -3.39 -26.69
N GLY A 90 10.35 -3.40 -26.77
CA GLY A 90 11.10 -4.38 -27.54
C GLY A 90 11.32 -5.72 -26.83
N HIS A 91 11.08 -5.78 -25.53
CA HIS A 91 11.28 -7.02 -24.77
C HIS A 91 10.16 -8.04 -25.04
N PRO A 92 10.48 -9.32 -25.33
CA PRO A 92 9.48 -10.35 -25.70
C PRO A 92 8.35 -10.54 -24.67
N GLY A 93 8.64 -10.36 -23.38
CA GLY A 93 7.68 -10.53 -22.28
C GLY A 93 6.73 -9.35 -22.08
N THR A 94 7.02 -8.17 -22.64
CA THR A 94 6.28 -6.93 -22.37
C THR A 94 4.80 -7.04 -22.74
N ARG A 95 4.50 -7.63 -23.91
CA ARG A 95 3.10 -7.79 -24.35
C ARG A 95 2.28 -8.65 -23.37
N GLY A 96 2.89 -9.71 -22.85
CA GLY A 96 2.27 -10.59 -21.85
C GLY A 96 2.01 -9.85 -20.54
N ALA A 97 3.00 -9.12 -20.02
CA ALA A 97 2.88 -8.32 -18.79
C ALA A 97 1.79 -7.26 -18.90
N ILE A 98 1.75 -6.51 -20.02
CA ILE A 98 0.69 -5.53 -20.29
C ILE A 98 -0.70 -6.21 -20.33
N GLY A 99 -0.80 -7.37 -20.96
CA GLY A 99 -2.04 -8.15 -21.01
C GLY A 99 -2.53 -8.56 -19.60
N GLN A 100 -1.64 -9.01 -18.74
CA GLN A 100 -1.96 -9.36 -17.35
C GLN A 100 -2.42 -8.14 -16.56
N ILE A 101 -1.69 -7.01 -16.62
CA ILE A 101 -2.08 -5.76 -15.93
C ILE A 101 -3.45 -5.28 -16.41
N LYS A 102 -3.70 -5.29 -17.73
CA LYS A 102 -5.00 -4.95 -18.30
C LYS A 102 -6.13 -5.82 -17.74
N THR A 103 -5.93 -7.13 -17.72
CA THR A 103 -6.94 -8.09 -17.20
C THR A 103 -7.19 -7.85 -15.72
N THR A 104 -6.14 -7.63 -14.92
CA THR A 104 -6.23 -7.35 -13.48
C THR A 104 -7.04 -6.09 -13.23
N ILE A 105 -6.75 -4.98 -13.92
CA ILE A 105 -7.49 -3.71 -13.73
C ILE A 105 -8.94 -3.87 -14.19
N ALA A 106 -9.18 -4.54 -15.32
CA ALA A 106 -10.53 -4.75 -15.86
C ALA A 106 -11.41 -5.66 -14.98
N ALA A 107 -10.80 -6.49 -14.14
CA ALA A 107 -11.50 -7.34 -13.18
C ALA A 107 -11.91 -6.61 -11.89
N MET A 108 -11.41 -5.38 -11.65
CA MET A 108 -11.75 -4.60 -10.46
C MET A 108 -13.19 -4.07 -10.59
N PRO A 109 -14.11 -4.40 -9.64
CA PRO A 109 -15.46 -3.86 -9.67
C PRO A 109 -15.44 -2.33 -9.44
N GLU A 110 -16.10 -1.57 -10.30
CA GLU A 110 -16.09 -0.10 -10.24
C GLU A 110 -16.50 0.45 -8.87
N HIS A 111 -17.53 -0.14 -8.24
CA HIS A 111 -17.99 0.28 -6.91
C HIS A 111 -17.06 -0.08 -5.76
N ARG A 112 -15.95 -0.79 -6.02
CA ARG A 112 -14.89 -1.14 -5.09
C ARG A 112 -13.59 -0.37 -5.35
N ILE A 113 -13.58 0.53 -6.30
CA ILE A 113 -12.44 1.38 -6.60
C ILE A 113 -12.61 2.71 -5.86
N PHE A 114 -11.69 3.02 -4.97
CA PHE A 114 -11.70 4.25 -4.19
C PHE A 114 -10.57 5.20 -4.60
N THR A 115 -10.92 6.46 -4.79
CA THR A 115 -9.96 7.52 -5.07
C THR A 115 -9.66 8.28 -3.79
N PRO A 116 -8.37 8.48 -3.41
CA PRO A 116 -8.00 9.34 -2.30
C PRO A 116 -8.52 10.76 -2.52
N ASP A 117 -9.14 11.34 -1.49
CA ASP A 117 -9.54 12.74 -1.55
C ASP A 117 -8.35 13.68 -1.26
N ALA A 118 -8.59 14.98 -1.39
CA ALA A 118 -7.55 15.98 -1.20
C ALA A 118 -6.95 15.98 0.22
N ASP A 119 -7.72 15.64 1.26
CA ASP A 119 -7.23 15.55 2.64
C ASP A 119 -6.26 14.36 2.79
N ILE A 120 -6.62 13.19 2.23
CA ILE A 120 -5.74 12.02 2.21
C ILE A 120 -4.45 12.31 1.42
N LEU A 121 -4.56 12.95 0.25
CA LEU A 121 -3.40 13.32 -0.56
C LEU A 121 -2.46 14.27 0.18
N GLY A 122 -3.01 15.32 0.80
CA GLY A 122 -2.22 16.30 1.56
C GLY A 122 -1.54 15.69 2.79
N ARG A 123 -2.27 14.90 3.57
CA ARG A 123 -1.71 14.20 4.75
C ARG A 123 -0.73 13.10 4.35
N GLY A 124 -0.99 12.37 3.28
CA GLY A 124 -0.08 11.38 2.73
C GLY A 124 1.25 11.98 2.30
N ALA A 125 1.20 13.14 1.63
CA ALA A 125 2.41 13.89 1.28
C ALA A 125 3.19 14.35 2.52
N MET A 126 2.50 14.83 3.56
CA MET A 126 3.12 15.22 4.83
C MET A 126 3.78 14.01 5.52
N LEU A 127 3.06 12.90 5.65
CA LEU A 127 3.53 11.67 6.29
C LEU A 127 4.74 11.09 5.54
N SER A 128 4.69 11.08 4.20
CA SER A 128 5.81 10.66 3.36
C SER A 128 7.04 11.55 3.57
N GLY A 129 6.87 12.87 3.64
CA GLY A 129 7.95 13.82 3.93
C GLY A 129 8.60 13.54 5.30
N ILE A 130 7.79 13.26 6.32
CA ILE A 130 8.26 12.89 7.66
C ILE A 130 9.04 11.57 7.59
N LEU A 131 8.49 10.54 6.95
CA LEU A 131 9.13 9.22 6.82
C LEU A 131 10.47 9.34 6.07
N CYS A 132 10.50 10.09 4.96
CA CYS A 132 11.73 10.35 4.20
C CYS A 132 12.80 11.06 5.04
N ARG A 133 12.39 12.04 5.87
CA ARG A 133 13.28 12.76 6.78
C ARG A 133 13.86 11.84 7.85
N ILE A 134 13.02 11.03 8.49
CA ILE A 134 13.43 10.14 9.60
C ILE A 134 14.32 9.00 9.09
N GLN A 135 13.98 8.43 7.93
CA GLN A 135 14.67 7.24 7.39
C GLN A 135 15.76 7.57 6.36
N GLY A 136 15.95 8.84 6.03
CA GLY A 136 16.97 9.26 5.07
C GLY A 136 16.76 8.70 3.65
N TYR A 137 15.50 8.59 3.18
CA TYR A 137 15.20 8.00 1.89
C TYR A 137 15.83 8.78 0.73
N HIS A 138 16.49 8.05 -0.17
CA HIS A 138 17.00 8.59 -1.42
C HIS A 138 15.86 9.05 -2.34
N GLN A 139 16.19 9.86 -3.34
CA GLN A 139 15.20 10.52 -4.19
C GLN A 139 14.30 9.53 -4.95
N ASP A 140 14.84 8.43 -5.42
CA ASP A 140 14.15 7.35 -6.12
C ASP A 140 13.14 6.58 -5.25
N ALA A 141 13.38 6.49 -3.93
CA ALA A 141 12.48 5.84 -3.00
C ALA A 141 11.29 6.73 -2.54
N ARG A 142 11.35 8.05 -2.79
CA ARG A 142 10.38 9.00 -2.24
C ARG A 142 8.99 8.87 -2.88
N LEU A 143 8.92 8.59 -4.17
CA LEU A 143 7.64 8.42 -4.84
C LEU A 143 6.90 7.18 -4.33
N LYS A 144 7.62 6.07 -4.15
CA LYS A 144 7.05 4.86 -3.54
C LYS A 144 6.56 5.14 -2.13
N ALA A 145 7.38 5.77 -1.28
CA ALA A 145 6.98 6.16 0.07
C ALA A 145 5.74 7.06 0.10
N LEU A 146 5.56 7.93 -0.91
CA LEU A 146 4.35 8.75 -1.05
C LEU A 146 3.12 7.88 -1.31
N HIS A 147 3.20 6.95 -2.24
CA HIS A 147 2.09 6.06 -2.57
C HIS A 147 1.72 5.16 -1.37
N ASP A 148 2.72 4.59 -0.69
CA ASP A 148 2.51 3.80 0.53
C ASP A 148 1.78 4.61 1.62
N CYS A 149 2.21 5.86 1.85
CA CYS A 149 1.57 6.75 2.84
C CYS A 149 0.13 7.11 2.46
N VAL A 150 -0.14 7.39 1.18
CA VAL A 150 -1.49 7.71 0.70
C VAL A 150 -2.40 6.49 0.84
N LEU A 151 -1.95 5.31 0.43
CA LEU A 151 -2.70 4.06 0.55
C LEU A 151 -3.02 3.73 2.01
N PHE A 152 -2.02 3.85 2.88
CA PHE A 152 -2.14 3.62 4.32
C PHE A 152 -3.20 4.53 4.97
N LEU A 153 -3.18 5.84 4.67
CA LEU A 153 -4.15 6.79 5.20
C LEU A 153 -5.53 6.62 4.57
N GLN A 154 -5.60 6.23 3.30
CA GLN A 154 -6.87 5.91 2.64
C GLN A 154 -7.54 4.72 3.34
N ALA A 155 -6.81 3.65 3.59
CA ALA A 155 -7.33 2.50 4.31
C ALA A 155 -7.81 2.88 5.72
N GLN A 156 -7.03 3.67 6.46
CA GLN A 156 -7.42 4.16 7.78
C GLN A 156 -8.73 4.95 7.74
N LYS A 157 -8.87 5.89 6.80
CA LYS A 157 -10.08 6.71 6.65
C LYS A 157 -11.32 5.90 6.30
N LEU A 158 -11.16 4.88 5.45
CA LEU A 158 -12.24 3.99 5.01
C LEU A 158 -12.53 2.86 6.00
N GLY A 159 -11.74 2.71 7.07
CA GLY A 159 -11.90 1.62 8.03
C GLY A 159 -11.45 0.26 7.50
N LEU A 160 -10.62 0.23 6.46
CA LEU A 160 -10.11 -0.97 5.79
C LEU A 160 -8.80 -1.46 6.41
N THR A 161 -8.40 -2.67 6.07
CA THR A 161 -7.08 -3.25 6.38
C THR A 161 -6.22 -3.27 5.11
N VAL A 162 -5.02 -2.69 5.14
CA VAL A 162 -4.08 -2.82 4.01
C VAL A 162 -3.50 -4.23 4.01
N LEU A 163 -3.53 -4.91 2.86
CA LEU A 163 -2.79 -6.15 2.62
C LEU A 163 -1.54 -5.82 1.79
N THR A 164 -0.35 -6.17 2.29
CA THR A 164 0.92 -5.82 1.64
C THR A 164 2.05 -6.79 1.96
N ALA A 165 2.99 -6.98 1.02
CA ALA A 165 4.28 -7.62 1.24
C ALA A 165 5.40 -6.61 1.59
N ASN A 166 5.13 -5.30 1.56
CA ASN A 166 6.10 -4.25 1.91
C ASN A 166 6.27 -4.11 3.42
N VAL A 167 6.86 -5.12 4.04
CA VAL A 167 6.99 -5.22 5.51
C VAL A 167 7.69 -4.00 6.10
N ARG A 168 8.78 -3.53 5.47
CA ARG A 168 9.64 -2.48 6.03
C ARG A 168 8.92 -1.14 6.14
N ASP A 169 8.34 -0.67 5.05
CA ASP A 169 7.77 0.68 5.01
C ASP A 169 6.46 0.73 5.80
N PHE A 170 5.65 -0.34 5.74
CA PHE A 170 4.42 -0.42 6.54
C PHE A 170 4.68 -0.65 8.03
N ASP A 171 5.78 -1.29 8.42
CA ASP A 171 6.19 -1.31 9.83
C ASP A 171 6.49 0.10 10.35
N TYR A 172 7.24 0.90 9.59
CA TYR A 172 7.52 2.29 9.98
C TYR A 172 6.24 3.14 10.07
N LEU A 173 5.31 2.95 9.14
CA LEU A 173 4.01 3.63 9.17
C LEU A 173 3.19 3.23 10.41
N LEU A 174 3.17 1.95 10.78
CA LEU A 174 2.53 1.48 12.00
C LEU A 174 3.19 2.01 13.28
N GLN A 175 4.51 2.22 13.29
CA GLN A 175 5.20 2.85 14.42
C GLN A 175 4.82 4.32 14.57
N LEU A 176 4.60 5.03 13.46
CA LEU A 176 4.17 6.43 13.46
C LEU A 176 2.67 6.57 13.76
N MET A 177 1.85 5.61 13.30
CA MET A 177 0.39 5.65 13.40
C MET A 177 -0.18 4.25 13.78
N PRO A 178 -0.08 3.86 15.06
CA PRO A 178 -0.38 2.49 15.50
C PRO A 178 -1.87 2.12 15.46
N THR A 179 -2.75 3.08 15.20
CA THR A 179 -4.21 2.83 15.11
C THR A 179 -4.67 2.30 13.76
N SER A 180 -3.79 2.28 12.77
CA SER A 180 -4.10 1.76 11.43
C SER A 180 -4.02 0.24 11.39
N ARG A 181 -4.75 -0.35 10.45
CA ARG A 181 -4.78 -1.81 10.26
C ARG A 181 -4.00 -2.20 9.02
N VAL A 182 -3.04 -3.08 9.23
CA VAL A 182 -2.21 -3.67 8.16
C VAL A 182 -2.16 -5.18 8.38
N LEU A 183 -2.15 -5.93 7.30
CA LEU A 183 -1.87 -7.35 7.27
C LEU A 183 -0.67 -7.57 6.34
N LEU A 184 0.36 -8.18 6.86
CA LEU A 184 1.61 -8.42 6.16
C LEU A 184 1.68 -9.86 5.67
N TYR A 185 2.30 -10.07 4.51
CA TYR A 185 2.65 -11.41 4.04
C TYR A 185 4.06 -11.41 3.43
N ARG A 186 4.59 -12.59 3.16
CA ARG A 186 5.83 -12.78 2.40
C ARG A 186 5.51 -13.47 1.10
N ALA A 187 5.94 -12.88 -0.01
CA ALA A 187 5.87 -13.54 -1.31
C ALA A 187 6.69 -14.83 -1.29
N VAL A 188 6.18 -15.86 -1.97
CA VAL A 188 6.93 -17.09 -2.21
C VAL A 188 7.96 -16.91 -3.33
N ALA A 189 9.04 -17.72 -3.30
CA ALA A 189 10.13 -17.61 -4.26
C ALA A 189 9.74 -18.13 -5.66
#